data_e2eed570bc0f4ab24641e4b8ff8c13d2
#
_entry.id   e2eed570bc0f4ab24641e4b8ff8c13d2
#
_cell.length_a   1.000
_cell.length_b   1.000
_cell.length_c   1.000
_cell.angle_alpha   90.00
_cell.angle_beta   90.00
_cell.angle_gamma   90.00
#
_symmetry.space_group_name_H-M   'P 1'
#
loop_
_entity.id
_entity.type
_entity.pdbx_description
1 polymer ?
#
loop_
_entity_poly.entity_id
_entity_poly.type
_entity_poly.pdbx_seq_one_letter_code
_entity_poly.pdbx_strand_id
1 'polypeptide(L)'
;MNAGHNAGAPMPAPTESYYFSEDKGFNISEHYTDAVWDTARMNNIAQHFVTAWMDSHLKNDAEKGGYLDLVEDSNAGVWSVEEDGTKKDDHSYWKGFAQGSAKGLMYETRAAGE
;
A
#
# COMPACT_ATOMS: atom_id res chain seq x y z
N MET A 1 10.00 9.26 -4.27
CA MET A 1 8.62 9.70 -4.52
C MET A 1 7.98 9.94 -3.16
N ASN A 2 7.40 11.11 -2.92
CA ASN A 2 6.91 11.47 -1.59
C ASN A 2 5.38 11.34 -1.55
N ALA A 3 4.88 10.28 -0.94
CA ALA A 3 3.52 10.29 -0.44
C ALA A 3 3.47 11.25 0.76
N GLY A 4 2.49 12.13 0.81
CA GLY A 4 2.27 13.00 1.95
C GLY A 4 1.70 12.24 3.16
N HIS A 5 1.64 12.92 4.30
CA HIS A 5 1.11 12.35 5.54
C HIS A 5 -0.33 11.81 5.39
N ASN A 6 -1.12 12.43 4.53
CA ASN A 6 -2.54 12.12 4.36
C ASN A 6 -2.82 11.10 3.25
N ALA A 7 -1.79 10.52 2.63
CA ALA A 7 -1.97 9.54 1.54
C ALA A 7 -2.82 8.33 1.95
N GLY A 8 -2.78 7.92 3.22
CA GLY A 8 -3.56 6.82 3.78
C GLY A 8 -4.82 7.25 4.55
N ALA A 9 -5.27 8.52 4.42
CA ALA A 9 -6.44 9.01 5.12
C ALA A 9 -7.72 8.25 4.73
N PRO A 10 -8.73 8.17 5.63
CA PRO A 10 -9.99 7.49 5.35
C PRO A 10 -10.72 8.04 4.12
N MET A 11 -11.34 7.17 3.34
CA MET A 11 -12.17 7.54 2.20
C MET A 11 -13.54 6.87 2.30
N PRO A 12 -14.62 7.60 1.98
CA PRO A 12 -14.66 9.05 1.71
C PRO A 12 -14.34 9.86 2.97
N ALA A 13 -13.84 11.09 2.77
CA ALA A 13 -13.66 12.02 3.88
C ALA A 13 -15.00 12.28 4.59
N PRO A 14 -15.01 12.44 5.92
CA PRO A 14 -16.24 12.78 6.65
C PRO A 14 -16.87 14.07 6.10
N THR A 15 -18.21 14.10 5.99
CA THR A 15 -18.94 15.24 5.42
C THR A 15 -18.63 16.54 6.15
N GLU A 16 -18.45 16.47 7.47
CA GLU A 16 -18.12 17.59 8.32
C GLU A 16 -16.75 18.18 8.04
N SER A 17 -15.86 17.42 7.43
CA SER A 17 -14.50 17.87 7.09
C SER A 17 -14.47 18.91 5.96
N TYR A 18 -15.53 19.01 5.17
CA TYR A 18 -15.61 19.97 4.06
C TYR A 18 -15.93 21.40 4.51
N TYR A 19 -16.23 21.61 5.78
CA TYR A 19 -16.47 22.94 6.33
C TYR A 19 -15.18 23.57 6.82
N PHE A 20 -15.04 24.87 6.57
CA PHE A 20 -13.94 25.65 7.13
C PHE A 20 -14.07 25.74 8.66
N SER A 21 -12.99 25.49 9.36
CA SER A 21 -12.94 25.62 10.81
C SER A 21 -12.32 26.97 11.19
N GLU A 22 -13.13 27.89 11.73
CA GLU A 22 -12.66 29.18 12.20
C GLU A 22 -11.64 29.04 13.36
N ASP A 23 -11.86 28.08 14.25
CA ASP A 23 -10.98 27.82 15.40
C ASP A 23 -9.58 27.36 14.97
N LYS A 24 -9.48 26.65 13.85
CA LYS A 24 -8.24 26.07 13.34
C LYS A 24 -7.60 26.89 12.23
N GLY A 25 -8.37 27.76 11.59
CA GLY A 25 -7.89 28.62 10.52
C GLY A 25 -7.64 27.90 9.18
N PHE A 26 -8.14 26.66 9.01
CA PHE A 26 -7.99 25.91 7.78
C PHE A 26 -9.20 25.01 7.50
N ASN A 27 -9.30 24.51 6.28
CA ASN A 27 -10.31 23.54 5.88
C ASN A 27 -9.86 22.13 6.33
N ILE A 28 -10.65 21.50 7.19
CA ILE A 28 -10.32 20.18 7.76
C ILE A 28 -10.18 19.11 6.66
N SER A 29 -10.88 19.25 5.52
CA SER A 29 -10.77 18.30 4.41
C SER A 29 -9.35 18.20 3.84
N GLU A 30 -8.51 19.22 4.02
CA GLU A 30 -7.11 19.20 3.61
C GLU A 30 -6.31 18.09 4.30
N HIS A 31 -6.74 17.65 5.49
CA HIS A 31 -6.15 16.52 6.20
C HIS A 31 -6.53 15.15 5.63
N TYR A 32 -7.55 15.10 4.77
CA TYR A 32 -8.02 13.87 4.12
C TYR A 32 -7.61 13.78 2.65
N THR A 33 -6.77 14.70 2.19
CA THR A 33 -6.30 14.73 0.82
C THR A 33 -4.77 14.69 0.77
N ASP A 34 -4.24 14.10 -0.28
CA ASP A 34 -2.82 14.11 -0.58
C ASP A 34 -2.60 14.72 -1.96
N ALA A 35 -1.64 15.64 -2.06
CA ALA A 35 -1.35 16.36 -3.32
C ALA A 35 -0.63 15.50 -4.36
N VAL A 36 -0.04 14.38 -3.96
CA VAL A 36 0.84 13.55 -4.80
C VAL A 36 0.19 12.21 -5.14
N TRP A 37 -0.52 11.60 -4.18
CA TRP A 37 -1.08 10.26 -4.31
C TRP A 37 -2.60 10.25 -4.26
N ASP A 38 -3.20 9.41 -5.10
CA ASP A 38 -4.60 9.06 -4.98
C ASP A 38 -4.87 8.34 -3.65
N THR A 39 -5.68 8.96 -2.79
CA THR A 39 -5.94 8.45 -1.44
C THR A 39 -6.66 7.11 -1.46
N ALA A 40 -7.56 6.87 -2.41
CA ALA A 40 -8.25 5.58 -2.54
C ALA A 40 -7.26 4.46 -2.89
N ARG A 41 -6.33 4.74 -3.82
CA ARG A 41 -5.26 3.80 -4.17
C ARG A 41 -4.36 3.51 -2.98
N MET A 42 -3.95 4.53 -2.23
CA MET A 42 -3.10 4.34 -1.04
C MET A 42 -3.81 3.58 0.07
N ASN A 43 -5.10 3.80 0.27
CA ASN A 43 -5.90 2.99 1.20
C ASN A 43 -5.94 1.52 0.79
N ASN A 44 -6.15 1.23 -0.49
CA ASN A 44 -6.15 -0.14 -0.99
C ASN A 44 -4.79 -0.82 -0.78
N ILE A 45 -3.69 -0.11 -1.04
CA ILE A 45 -2.32 -0.60 -0.79
C ILE A 45 -2.11 -0.86 0.71
N ALA A 46 -2.48 0.08 1.57
CA ALA A 46 -2.37 -0.06 3.01
C ALA A 46 -3.19 -1.25 3.53
N GLN A 47 -4.44 -1.39 3.09
CA GLN A 47 -5.29 -2.53 3.45
C GLN A 47 -4.71 -3.86 2.99
N HIS A 48 -4.13 -3.92 1.79
CA HIS A 48 -3.48 -5.12 1.28
C HIS A 48 -2.38 -5.60 2.25
N PHE A 49 -1.45 -4.72 2.61
CA PHE A 49 -0.34 -5.08 3.49
C PHE A 49 -0.75 -5.31 4.94
N VAL A 50 -1.60 -4.46 5.50
CA VAL A 50 -2.09 -4.62 6.87
C VAL A 50 -2.86 -5.93 7.03
N THR A 51 -3.74 -6.26 6.09
CA THR A 51 -4.50 -7.52 6.13
C THR A 51 -3.57 -8.72 6.01
N ALA A 52 -2.63 -8.70 5.06
CA ALA A 52 -1.66 -9.78 4.90
C ALA A 52 -0.83 -9.98 6.17
N TRP A 53 -0.36 -8.90 6.79
CA TRP A 53 0.40 -8.94 8.03
C TRP A 53 -0.42 -9.51 9.19
N MET A 54 -1.64 -9.02 9.39
CA MET A 54 -2.53 -9.51 10.46
C MET A 54 -2.89 -10.98 10.26
N ASP A 55 -3.23 -11.41 9.06
CA ASP A 55 -3.59 -12.79 8.80
C ASP A 55 -2.39 -13.73 8.99
N SER A 56 -1.20 -13.33 8.54
CA SER A 56 0.00 -14.16 8.72
C SER A 56 0.41 -14.28 10.19
N HIS A 57 0.31 -13.20 10.99
CA HIS A 57 0.79 -13.18 12.37
C HIS A 57 -0.26 -13.59 13.42
N LEU A 58 -1.53 -13.21 13.21
CA LEU A 58 -2.60 -13.50 14.17
C LEU A 58 -3.31 -14.82 13.90
N LYS A 59 -3.39 -15.22 12.63
CA LYS A 59 -4.03 -16.47 12.21
C LYS A 59 -3.04 -17.57 11.83
N ASN A 60 -1.73 -17.26 11.81
CA ASN A 60 -0.66 -18.13 11.29
C ASN A 60 -0.90 -18.58 9.85
N ASP A 61 -1.47 -17.71 9.02
CA ASP A 61 -1.74 -17.99 7.61
C ASP A 61 -0.45 -17.79 6.79
N ALA A 62 0.23 -18.90 6.51
CA ALA A 62 1.48 -18.89 5.74
C ALA A 62 1.31 -18.39 4.30
N GLU A 63 0.14 -18.62 3.69
CA GLU A 63 -0.14 -18.10 2.33
C GLU A 63 -0.15 -16.58 2.33
N LYS A 64 -0.70 -15.97 3.37
CA LYS A 64 -0.73 -14.51 3.53
C LYS A 64 0.66 -13.93 3.82
N GLY A 65 1.53 -14.68 4.48
CA GLY A 65 2.95 -14.31 4.63
C GLY A 65 3.64 -14.08 3.28
N GLY A 66 3.30 -14.85 2.26
CA GLY A 66 3.84 -14.67 0.91
C GLY A 66 3.49 -13.34 0.21
N TYR A 67 2.56 -12.56 0.75
CA TYR A 67 2.31 -11.17 0.29
C TYR A 67 3.29 -10.16 0.89
N LEU A 68 4.08 -10.58 1.87
CA LEU A 68 5.09 -9.77 2.56
C LEU A 68 6.52 -10.18 2.16
N ASP A 69 6.68 -11.24 1.38
CA ASP A 69 7.97 -11.69 0.83
C ASP A 69 8.18 -11.03 -0.53
N LEU A 70 8.72 -9.82 -0.50
CA LEU A 70 8.80 -8.92 -1.65
C LEU A 70 10.22 -8.44 -1.88
N VAL A 71 10.57 -8.19 -3.15
CA VAL A 71 11.77 -7.39 -3.44
C VAL A 71 11.55 -5.97 -2.94
N GLU A 72 12.61 -5.35 -2.42
CA GLU A 72 12.53 -4.05 -1.76
C GLU A 72 11.98 -2.95 -2.70
N ASP A 73 12.51 -2.83 -3.90
CA ASP A 73 12.03 -1.89 -4.91
C ASP A 73 11.12 -2.60 -5.90
N SER A 74 9.85 -2.21 -5.93
CA SER A 74 8.88 -2.75 -6.90
C SER A 74 9.27 -2.55 -8.37
N ASN A 75 10.10 -1.54 -8.67
CA ASN A 75 10.62 -1.33 -10.03
C ASN A 75 11.64 -2.40 -10.43
N ALA A 76 12.28 -3.07 -9.47
CA ALA A 76 13.18 -4.19 -9.69
C ALA A 76 12.45 -5.53 -9.81
N GLY A 77 11.15 -5.58 -9.51
CA GLY A 77 10.34 -6.78 -9.63
C GLY A 77 10.17 -7.23 -11.09
N VAL A 78 10.34 -8.53 -11.34
CA VAL A 78 10.23 -9.15 -12.65
C VAL A 78 8.88 -9.83 -12.80
N TRP A 79 8.12 -9.45 -13.83
CA TRP A 79 6.90 -10.15 -14.20
C TRP A 79 7.24 -11.26 -15.22
N SER A 80 7.37 -12.48 -14.73
CA SER A 80 7.70 -13.63 -15.55
C SER A 80 6.70 -14.75 -15.28
N VAL A 81 5.86 -15.06 -16.29
CA VAL A 81 4.79 -16.05 -16.20
C VAL A 81 4.74 -16.87 -17.48
N GLU A 82 4.23 -18.11 -17.37
CA GLU A 82 3.88 -18.96 -18.49
C GLU A 82 2.59 -18.48 -19.17
N GLU A 83 2.22 -19.09 -20.30
CA GLU A 83 0.98 -18.74 -21.02
C GLU A 83 -0.29 -19.00 -20.19
N ASP A 84 -0.24 -19.95 -19.26
CA ASP A 84 -1.33 -20.29 -18.35
C ASP A 84 -1.38 -19.39 -17.09
N GLY A 85 -0.44 -18.43 -16.97
CA GLY A 85 -0.32 -17.53 -15.81
C GLY A 85 0.49 -18.10 -14.64
N THR A 86 1.04 -19.31 -14.76
CA THR A 86 1.93 -19.88 -13.75
C THR A 86 3.22 -19.06 -13.65
N LYS A 87 3.67 -18.77 -12.44
CA LYS A 87 4.90 -18.01 -12.21
C LYS A 87 6.12 -18.84 -12.59
N LYS A 88 7.05 -18.24 -13.34
CA LYS A 88 8.37 -18.80 -13.60
C LYS A 88 9.30 -18.61 -12.41
N ASP A 89 10.44 -19.31 -12.41
CA ASP A 89 11.42 -19.28 -11.31
C ASP A 89 12.01 -17.88 -11.06
N ASP A 90 12.10 -17.06 -12.10
CA ASP A 90 12.62 -15.69 -12.02
C ASP A 90 11.55 -14.63 -11.70
N HIS A 91 10.28 -15.05 -11.50
CA HIS A 91 9.21 -14.15 -11.15
C HIS A 91 9.41 -13.58 -9.73
N SER A 92 9.61 -12.27 -9.64
CA SER A 92 9.76 -11.55 -8.37
C SER A 92 8.83 -10.36 -8.22
N TYR A 93 7.88 -10.17 -9.18
CA TYR A 93 6.92 -9.08 -9.07
C TYR A 93 5.97 -9.29 -7.88
N TRP A 94 5.63 -8.24 -7.20
CA TRP A 94 4.88 -8.25 -5.95
C TRP A 94 3.56 -9.01 -6.04
N LYS A 95 3.39 -9.99 -5.15
CA LYS A 95 2.17 -10.81 -5.06
C LYS A 95 0.95 -9.93 -4.75
N GLY A 96 -0.13 -10.13 -5.48
CA GLY A 96 -1.36 -9.36 -5.35
C GLY A 96 -1.42 -8.08 -6.20
N PHE A 97 -0.34 -7.73 -6.89
CA PHE A 97 -0.28 -6.60 -7.81
C PHE A 97 -0.26 -7.07 -9.27
N ALA A 98 -1.04 -6.42 -10.12
CA ALA A 98 -0.92 -6.61 -11.56
C ALA A 98 0.41 -6.07 -12.08
N GLN A 99 0.88 -6.55 -13.24
CA GLN A 99 2.12 -6.09 -13.85
C GLN A 99 2.21 -4.57 -13.88
N GLY A 100 3.27 -4.03 -13.32
CA GLY A 100 3.55 -2.59 -13.30
C GLY A 100 2.67 -1.76 -12.34
N SER A 101 1.69 -2.36 -11.65
CA SER A 101 0.79 -1.61 -10.75
C SER A 101 1.42 -1.20 -9.42
N ALA A 102 2.52 -1.85 -9.01
CA ALA A 102 3.27 -1.49 -7.81
C ALA A 102 4.37 -0.44 -8.05
N LYS A 103 4.56 0.03 -9.28
CA LYS A 103 5.65 0.96 -9.62
C LYS A 103 5.72 2.16 -8.69
N GLY A 104 6.92 2.40 -8.15
CA GLY A 104 7.21 3.50 -7.26
C GLY A 104 6.92 3.21 -5.78
N LEU A 105 6.49 2.00 -5.45
CA LEU A 105 6.41 1.54 -4.07
C LEU A 105 7.74 0.92 -3.64
N MET A 106 8.10 1.12 -2.38
CA MET A 106 9.22 0.46 -1.72
C MET A 106 8.71 -0.28 -0.49
N TYR A 107 9.28 -1.44 -0.24
CA TYR A 107 8.98 -2.27 0.91
C TYR A 107 10.26 -2.49 1.71
N GLU A 108 10.23 -2.16 2.99
CA GLU A 108 11.35 -2.32 3.90
C GLU A 108 10.92 -3.13 5.11
N THR A 109 11.73 -4.10 5.49
CA THR A 109 11.56 -4.84 6.73
C THR A 109 12.71 -4.54 7.67
N ARG A 110 12.42 -4.38 8.96
CA ARG A 110 13.42 -4.21 10.01
C ARG A 110 13.21 -5.26 11.08
N ALA A 111 14.31 -5.80 11.60
CA ALA A 111 14.23 -6.69 12.74
C ALA A 111 13.77 -5.94 14.00
N ALA A 112 13.16 -6.66 14.93
CA ALA A 112 12.75 -6.07 16.19
C ALA A 112 13.95 -5.53 16.95
N GLY A 113 13.94 -4.23 17.26
CA GLY A 113 15.02 -3.56 18.00
C GLY A 113 16.08 -2.87 17.13
N GLU A 114 15.94 -2.86 15.80
CA GLU A 114 16.74 -2.07 14.86
C GLU A 114 16.16 -0.68 14.58
#